data_f71954f5c24799cd4d32ed477dbb9e62
#
_entry.id   f71954f5c24799cd4d32ed477dbb9e62
#
_cell.length_a   1.000
_cell.length_b   1.000
_cell.length_c   1.000
_cell.angle_alpha   90.00
_cell.angle_beta   90.00
_cell.angle_gamma   90.00
#
_symmetry.space_group_name_H-M   'P 1'
#
loop_
_entity.id
_entity.type
_entity.pdbx_description
1 polymer ?
#
loop_
_entity_poly.entity_id
_entity_poly.type
_entity_poly.pdbx_seq_one_letter_code
_entity_poly.pdbx_strand_id
1 'polypeptide(L)'
;MKFSLIFTLLFNTLIMMSQQSVHEFTITTIDGESKNLSDFKGKKMLFVNTASQCGFTPQYMELQEVHEKHGEELVIIGFPANNFGGQEPGSNDQIKTFCQKNYGVSFLLSEKVSVKGKNIDPLFDWLNAQENQSFKGDIMWNFEKYLIDESGKLIKRYRSMTKPDSDKIISLI
;
A
#
# COMPACT_ATOMS: atom_id res chain seq x y z
N MET A 1 33.02 58.24 21.51
CA MET A 1 31.88 57.29 21.59
C MET A 1 31.95 56.40 20.38
N LYS A 2 32.31 55.10 20.57
CA LYS A 2 32.33 54.10 19.48
C LYS A 2 31.09 53.23 19.62
N PHE A 3 30.15 53.34 18.69
CA PHE A 3 29.00 52.46 18.58
C PHE A 3 29.41 51.16 17.86
N SER A 4 29.40 50.06 18.60
CA SER A 4 29.64 48.72 18.06
C SER A 4 28.28 48.14 17.61
N LEU A 5 28.10 48.01 16.30
CA LEU A 5 26.93 47.34 15.71
C LEU A 5 27.15 45.82 15.80
N ILE A 6 26.39 45.14 16.68
CA ILE A 6 26.35 43.69 16.72
C ILE A 6 25.33 43.23 15.68
N PHE A 7 25.82 42.62 14.59
CA PHE A 7 25.00 42.03 13.54
C PHE A 7 24.67 40.59 13.96
N THR A 8 23.48 40.39 14.51
CA THR A 8 23.00 39.07 14.89
C THR A 8 22.52 38.35 13.63
N LEU A 9 23.32 37.39 13.12
CA LEU A 9 22.93 36.51 12.05
C LEU A 9 21.90 35.51 12.63
N LEU A 10 20.62 35.66 12.29
CA LEU A 10 19.58 34.66 12.48
C LEU A 10 19.79 33.53 11.48
N PHE A 11 20.38 32.44 11.95
CA PHE A 11 20.45 31.17 11.19
C PHE A 11 19.06 30.52 11.18
N ASN A 12 18.30 30.78 10.13
CA ASN A 12 17.05 30.04 9.88
C ASN A 12 17.41 28.61 9.47
N THR A 13 17.46 27.70 10.42
CA THR A 13 17.48 26.25 10.13
C THR A 13 16.12 25.87 9.57
N LEU A 14 16.00 25.80 8.25
CA LEU A 14 14.92 25.07 7.59
C LEU A 14 15.09 23.58 7.99
N ILE A 15 14.30 23.13 8.95
CA ILE A 15 14.08 21.70 9.17
C ILE A 15 13.30 21.24 7.94
N MET A 16 13.99 20.69 6.94
CA MET A 16 13.36 19.89 5.91
C MET A 16 12.73 18.68 6.63
N MET A 17 11.45 18.73 6.92
CA MET A 17 10.71 17.54 7.27
C MET A 17 10.79 16.63 6.05
N SER A 18 11.63 15.60 6.13
CA SER A 18 11.65 14.52 5.15
C SER A 18 10.21 14.01 5.04
N GLN A 19 9.62 14.15 3.87
CA GLN A 19 8.29 13.61 3.61
C GLN A 19 8.44 12.09 3.68
N GLN A 20 7.88 11.49 4.72
CA GLN A 20 7.92 10.04 4.91
C GLN A 20 7.33 9.36 3.67
N SER A 21 7.97 8.32 3.21
CA SER A 21 7.63 7.56 1.99
C SER A 21 7.32 6.12 2.36
N VAL A 22 6.53 5.41 1.57
CA VAL A 22 6.33 3.97 1.76
C VAL A 22 7.65 3.19 1.70
N HIS A 23 8.68 3.74 1.06
CA HIS A 23 10.01 3.13 1.00
C HIS A 23 10.73 3.02 2.36
N GLU A 24 10.22 3.67 3.40
CA GLU A 24 10.75 3.56 4.77
C GLU A 24 10.16 2.37 5.53
N PHE A 25 9.17 1.70 4.96
CA PHE A 25 8.53 0.55 5.58
C PHE A 25 9.13 -0.77 5.10
N THR A 26 9.04 -1.74 5.99
CA THR A 26 9.37 -3.15 5.74
C THR A 26 8.11 -3.95 6.00
N ILE A 27 7.82 -4.92 5.16
CA ILE A 27 6.71 -5.86 5.33
C ILE A 27 7.25 -7.27 5.53
N THR A 28 6.47 -8.12 6.18
CA THR A 28 6.69 -9.57 6.16
C THR A 28 5.87 -10.16 5.03
N THR A 29 6.48 -10.97 4.18
CA THR A 29 5.77 -11.68 3.12
C THR A 29 4.91 -12.81 3.70
N ILE A 30 4.02 -13.36 2.90
CA ILE A 30 3.18 -14.50 3.31
C ILE A 30 4.00 -15.75 3.65
N ASP A 31 5.24 -15.81 3.18
CA ASP A 31 6.23 -16.88 3.46
C ASP A 31 7.09 -16.59 4.70
N GLY A 32 6.85 -15.47 5.39
CA GLY A 32 7.59 -15.08 6.59
C GLY A 32 8.93 -14.37 6.29
N GLU A 33 9.19 -14.00 5.05
CA GLU A 33 10.41 -13.27 4.67
C GLU A 33 10.23 -11.77 4.89
N SER A 34 11.28 -11.10 5.36
CA SER A 34 11.31 -9.64 5.47
C SER A 34 11.58 -9.00 4.10
N LYS A 35 10.76 -8.03 3.70
CA LYS A 35 10.87 -7.33 2.42
C LYS A 35 10.82 -5.82 2.62
N ASN A 36 11.88 -5.11 2.24
CA ASN A 36 11.92 -3.66 2.29
C ASN A 36 11.15 -3.09 1.09
N LEU A 37 10.23 -2.14 1.33
CA LEU A 37 9.53 -1.46 0.23
C LEU A 37 10.47 -0.56 -0.57
N SER A 38 11.63 -0.20 -0.03
CA SER A 38 12.70 0.49 -0.76
C SER A 38 13.28 -0.32 -1.93
N ASP A 39 13.13 -1.65 -1.93
CA ASP A 39 13.57 -2.51 -3.04
C ASP A 39 12.79 -2.24 -4.33
N PHE A 40 11.64 -1.58 -4.21
CA PHE A 40 10.74 -1.23 -5.31
C PHE A 40 10.86 0.23 -5.77
N LYS A 41 11.88 0.97 -5.31
CA LYS A 41 12.13 2.35 -5.79
C LYS A 41 12.22 2.40 -7.30
N GLY A 42 11.59 3.42 -7.90
CA GLY A 42 11.54 3.59 -9.35
C GLY A 42 10.43 2.81 -10.04
N LYS A 43 9.62 2.03 -9.29
CA LYS A 43 8.39 1.40 -9.77
C LYS A 43 7.19 1.96 -9.03
N LYS A 44 6.05 2.04 -9.70
CA LYS A 44 4.77 2.28 -9.02
C LYS A 44 4.39 1.05 -8.20
N MET A 45 3.58 1.27 -7.16
CA MET A 45 3.06 0.16 -6.35
C MET A 45 1.55 0.27 -6.21
N LEU A 46 0.87 -0.88 -6.26
CA LEU A 46 -0.56 -1.00 -5.98
C LEU A 46 -0.75 -1.91 -4.76
N PHE A 47 -1.11 -1.31 -3.62
CA PHE A 47 -1.43 -2.06 -2.41
C PHE A 47 -2.92 -2.32 -2.35
N VAL A 48 -3.30 -3.54 -1.97
CA VAL A 48 -4.71 -3.97 -1.91
C VAL A 48 -4.93 -4.78 -0.65
N ASN A 49 -5.87 -4.39 0.20
CA ASN A 49 -6.28 -5.24 1.32
C ASN A 49 -7.25 -6.33 0.82
N THR A 50 -6.91 -7.59 1.04
CA THR A 50 -7.57 -8.73 0.41
C THR A 50 -8.28 -9.64 1.40
N ALA A 51 -9.20 -10.46 0.90
CA ALA A 51 -9.88 -11.49 1.67
C ALA A 51 -10.36 -12.64 0.77
N SER A 52 -10.32 -13.89 1.28
CA SER A 52 -10.68 -15.11 0.54
C SER A 52 -12.18 -15.37 0.46
N GLN A 53 -13.01 -14.76 1.34
CA GLN A 53 -14.44 -15.04 1.47
C GLN A 53 -15.29 -13.79 1.27
N CYS A 54 -14.92 -12.92 0.36
CA CYS A 54 -15.57 -11.66 0.06
C CYS A 54 -16.27 -11.70 -1.30
N GLY A 55 -17.36 -10.94 -1.49
CA GLY A 55 -17.96 -10.76 -2.81
C GLY A 55 -17.01 -10.15 -3.85
N PHE A 56 -15.94 -9.47 -3.39
CA PHE A 56 -14.89 -8.89 -4.25
C PHE A 56 -13.70 -9.83 -4.47
N THR A 57 -13.66 -11.02 -3.88
CA THR A 57 -12.56 -11.98 -4.07
C THR A 57 -12.23 -12.29 -5.54
N PRO A 58 -13.20 -12.32 -6.49
CA PRO A 58 -12.88 -12.46 -7.92
C PRO A 58 -11.90 -11.42 -8.47
N GLN A 59 -11.71 -10.26 -7.82
CA GLN A 59 -10.72 -9.25 -8.22
C GLN A 59 -9.27 -9.75 -8.14
N TYR A 60 -9.00 -10.88 -7.51
CA TYR A 60 -7.68 -11.53 -7.60
C TYR A 60 -7.31 -11.86 -9.05
N MET A 61 -8.30 -12.21 -9.88
CA MET A 61 -8.07 -12.50 -11.30
C MET A 61 -7.61 -11.25 -12.05
N GLU A 62 -8.34 -10.13 -11.89
CA GLU A 62 -7.97 -8.86 -12.53
C GLU A 62 -6.62 -8.33 -11.99
N LEU A 63 -6.32 -8.52 -10.70
CA LEU A 63 -5.01 -8.18 -10.13
C LEU A 63 -3.88 -8.99 -10.77
N GLN A 64 -4.10 -10.28 -10.99
CA GLN A 64 -3.12 -11.16 -11.63
C GLN A 64 -2.89 -10.75 -13.10
N GLU A 65 -3.96 -10.47 -13.84
CA GLU A 65 -3.86 -9.98 -15.23
C GLU A 65 -3.09 -8.66 -15.33
N VAL A 66 -3.36 -7.73 -14.40
CA VAL A 66 -2.61 -6.44 -14.33
C VAL A 66 -1.14 -6.69 -13.97
N HIS A 67 -0.86 -7.60 -13.04
CA HIS A 67 0.51 -7.98 -12.69
C HIS A 67 1.27 -8.56 -13.90
N GLU A 68 0.65 -9.45 -14.68
CA GLU A 68 1.27 -10.06 -15.85
C GLU A 68 1.56 -9.04 -16.96
N LYS A 69 0.67 -8.06 -17.15
CA LYS A 69 0.80 -7.03 -18.20
C LYS A 69 1.76 -5.91 -17.83
N HIS A 70 1.79 -5.51 -16.56
CA HIS A 70 2.45 -4.28 -16.09
C HIS A 70 3.54 -4.52 -15.04
N GLY A 71 3.93 -5.76 -14.76
CA GLY A 71 4.88 -6.12 -13.68
C GLY A 71 6.28 -5.52 -13.83
N GLU A 72 6.64 -5.03 -15.03
CA GLU A 72 7.90 -4.29 -15.22
C GLU A 72 7.84 -2.89 -14.57
N GLU A 73 6.68 -2.23 -14.58
CA GLU A 73 6.46 -0.85 -14.14
C GLU A 73 5.70 -0.78 -12.82
N LEU A 74 4.85 -1.77 -12.52
CA LEU A 74 3.96 -1.82 -11.37
C LEU A 74 4.23 -3.04 -10.48
N VAL A 75 4.45 -2.82 -9.20
CA VAL A 75 4.48 -3.87 -8.18
C VAL A 75 3.13 -3.94 -7.49
N ILE A 76 2.45 -5.08 -7.57
CA ILE A 76 1.22 -5.34 -6.80
C ILE A 76 1.58 -6.05 -5.51
N ILE A 77 1.02 -5.58 -4.38
CA ILE A 77 1.15 -6.23 -3.08
C ILE A 77 -0.25 -6.41 -2.49
N GLY A 78 -0.65 -7.67 -2.30
CA GLY A 78 -1.86 -8.02 -1.57
C GLY A 78 -1.58 -8.14 -0.07
N PHE A 79 -2.46 -7.55 0.74
CA PHE A 79 -2.41 -7.58 2.20
C PHE A 79 -3.65 -8.29 2.73
N PRO A 80 -3.58 -9.60 3.02
CA PRO A 80 -4.68 -10.34 3.60
C PRO A 80 -5.10 -9.71 4.94
N ALA A 81 -6.41 -9.46 5.14
CA ALA A 81 -6.92 -8.75 6.31
C ALA A 81 -8.27 -9.28 6.77
N ASN A 82 -8.37 -9.67 8.05
CA ASN A 82 -9.60 -10.24 8.61
C ASN A 82 -10.51 -9.21 9.30
N ASN A 83 -10.30 -7.91 9.03
CA ASN A 83 -11.01 -6.81 9.71
C ASN A 83 -12.48 -6.65 9.29
N PHE A 84 -12.89 -7.21 8.15
CA PHE A 84 -14.21 -6.97 7.56
C PHE A 84 -15.01 -8.27 7.49
N GLY A 85 -15.93 -8.43 8.43
CA GLY A 85 -16.84 -9.58 8.50
C GLY A 85 -16.16 -10.93 8.75
N GLY A 86 -14.90 -10.97 9.20
CA GLY A 86 -14.16 -12.20 9.41
C GLY A 86 -13.88 -12.98 8.10
N GLN A 87 -13.81 -12.27 6.97
CA GLN A 87 -13.73 -12.86 5.62
C GLN A 87 -12.32 -13.33 5.20
N GLU A 88 -11.32 -13.26 6.11
CA GLU A 88 -9.98 -13.83 5.91
C GLU A 88 -9.54 -14.65 7.12
N PRO A 89 -10.26 -15.76 7.44
CA PRO A 89 -9.99 -16.52 8.66
C PRO A 89 -8.74 -17.41 8.58
N GLY A 90 -8.26 -17.71 7.35
CA GLY A 90 -7.19 -18.67 7.11
C GLY A 90 -5.84 -18.27 7.72
N SER A 91 -4.94 -19.25 7.89
CA SER A 91 -3.51 -18.99 8.13
C SER A 91 -2.83 -18.45 6.85
N ASN A 92 -1.61 -17.92 6.98
CA ASN A 92 -0.83 -17.47 5.83
C ASN A 92 -0.69 -18.58 4.77
N ASP A 93 -0.39 -19.81 5.15
CA ASP A 93 -0.27 -20.95 4.23
C ASP A 93 -1.60 -21.29 3.52
N GLN A 94 -2.71 -21.21 4.25
CA GLN A 94 -4.04 -21.46 3.67
C GLN A 94 -4.42 -20.36 2.68
N ILE A 95 -4.14 -19.11 3.01
CA ILE A 95 -4.38 -17.95 2.13
C ILE A 95 -3.52 -18.05 0.87
N LYS A 96 -2.21 -18.31 1.01
CA LYS A 96 -1.30 -18.50 -0.12
C LYS A 96 -1.79 -19.60 -1.06
N THR A 97 -2.12 -20.76 -0.47
CA THR A 97 -2.65 -21.91 -1.23
C THR A 97 -3.95 -21.55 -1.96
N PHE A 98 -4.86 -20.86 -1.29
CA PHE A 98 -6.12 -20.41 -1.88
C PHE A 98 -5.89 -19.47 -3.07
N CYS A 99 -5.05 -18.44 -2.92
CA CYS A 99 -4.74 -17.47 -3.96
C CYS A 99 -4.10 -18.13 -5.19
N GLN A 100 -3.11 -19.02 -4.97
CA GLN A 100 -2.42 -19.72 -6.05
C GLN A 100 -3.34 -20.68 -6.79
N LYS A 101 -4.08 -21.55 -6.06
CA LYS A 101 -4.92 -22.60 -6.68
C LYS A 101 -6.12 -22.04 -7.42
N ASN A 102 -6.77 -21.00 -6.90
CA ASN A 102 -8.04 -20.51 -7.45
C ASN A 102 -7.86 -19.36 -8.45
N TYR A 103 -6.77 -18.59 -8.34
CA TYR A 103 -6.57 -17.36 -9.13
C TYR A 103 -5.20 -17.27 -9.79
N GLY A 104 -4.32 -18.26 -9.60
CA GLY A 104 -2.97 -18.25 -10.18
C GLY A 104 -2.09 -17.12 -9.65
N VAL A 105 -2.40 -16.55 -8.47
CA VAL A 105 -1.69 -15.38 -7.92
C VAL A 105 -0.19 -15.64 -7.82
N SER A 106 0.58 -14.81 -8.52
CA SER A 106 2.04 -14.81 -8.50
C SER A 106 2.63 -13.47 -8.03
N PHE A 107 1.81 -12.41 -7.90
CA PHE A 107 2.25 -11.17 -7.29
C PHE A 107 2.46 -11.33 -5.77
N LEU A 108 3.17 -10.37 -5.18
CA LEU A 108 3.57 -10.42 -3.78
C LEU A 108 2.36 -10.37 -2.83
N LEU A 109 2.32 -11.29 -1.87
CA LEU A 109 1.40 -11.26 -0.74
C LEU A 109 2.19 -11.00 0.55
N SER A 110 1.69 -10.12 1.41
CA SER A 110 2.16 -10.00 2.79
C SER A 110 1.58 -11.10 3.66
N GLU A 111 2.16 -11.31 4.84
CA GLU A 111 1.45 -12.00 5.91
C GLU A 111 0.12 -11.31 6.21
N LYS A 112 -0.79 -12.00 6.91
CA LYS A 112 -2.07 -11.42 7.32
C LYS A 112 -1.84 -10.28 8.33
N VAL A 113 -2.35 -9.09 8.00
CA VAL A 113 -2.21 -7.88 8.81
C VAL A 113 -3.56 -7.32 9.23
N SER A 114 -3.55 -6.41 10.20
CA SER A 114 -4.73 -5.59 10.53
C SER A 114 -4.66 -4.26 9.79
N VAL A 115 -5.69 -3.93 9.02
CA VAL A 115 -5.76 -2.68 8.25
C VAL A 115 -6.70 -1.65 8.86
N LYS A 116 -7.25 -1.94 10.04
CA LYS A 116 -8.18 -1.06 10.74
C LYS A 116 -8.21 -1.34 12.25
N GLY A 117 -8.55 -0.32 13.03
CA GLY A 117 -8.78 -0.43 14.47
C GLY A 117 -7.51 -0.30 15.29
N LYS A 118 -7.58 -0.72 16.57
CA LYS A 118 -6.54 -0.43 17.57
C LYS A 118 -5.17 -1.05 17.23
N ASN A 119 -5.16 -2.17 16.51
CA ASN A 119 -3.95 -2.90 16.14
C ASN A 119 -3.62 -2.73 14.64
N ILE A 120 -3.99 -1.59 14.07
CA ILE A 120 -3.69 -1.30 12.65
C ILE A 120 -2.19 -1.39 12.40
N ASP A 121 -1.82 -2.00 11.28
CA ASP A 121 -0.43 -2.06 10.82
C ASP A 121 0.10 -0.63 10.56
N PRO A 122 1.32 -0.30 10.98
CA PRO A 122 1.90 1.04 10.84
C PRO A 122 1.89 1.58 9.40
N LEU A 123 2.08 0.71 8.40
CA LEU A 123 2.00 1.10 6.99
C LEU A 123 0.61 1.61 6.63
N PHE A 124 -0.45 0.92 7.07
CA PHE A 124 -1.83 1.33 6.79
C PHE A 124 -2.27 2.52 7.61
N ASP A 125 -1.79 2.67 8.84
CA ASP A 125 -2.02 3.86 9.66
C ASP A 125 -1.44 5.10 8.95
N TRP A 126 -0.21 5.00 8.49
CA TRP A 126 0.45 6.05 7.72
C TRP A 126 -0.28 6.33 6.39
N LEU A 127 -0.60 5.30 5.59
CA LEU A 127 -1.29 5.45 4.29
C LEU A 127 -2.66 6.12 4.43
N ASN A 128 -3.40 5.81 5.49
CA ASN A 128 -4.72 6.38 5.74
C ASN A 128 -4.68 7.89 6.03
N ALA A 129 -3.56 8.37 6.56
CA ALA A 129 -3.33 9.79 6.89
C ALA A 129 -2.81 10.62 5.70
N GLN A 130 -2.29 9.97 4.63
CA GLN A 130 -1.64 10.69 3.53
C GLN A 130 -2.64 11.48 2.68
N GLU A 131 -2.18 12.69 2.25
CA GLU A 131 -2.85 13.45 1.20
C GLU A 131 -2.76 12.68 -0.13
N ASN A 132 -3.85 12.68 -0.87
CA ASN A 132 -3.95 12.03 -2.18
C ASN A 132 -5.08 12.66 -3.01
N GLN A 133 -5.23 12.23 -4.26
CA GLN A 133 -6.23 12.79 -5.19
C GLN A 133 -7.68 12.33 -4.92
N SER A 134 -7.95 11.56 -3.87
CA SER A 134 -9.28 10.98 -3.62
C SER A 134 -9.81 11.33 -2.23
N PHE A 135 -9.45 10.54 -1.21
CA PHE A 135 -9.98 10.64 0.14
C PHE A 135 -8.98 10.12 1.18
N LYS A 136 -9.09 10.62 2.39
CA LYS A 136 -8.36 10.16 3.58
C LYS A 136 -9.23 9.28 4.48
N GLY A 137 -8.61 8.75 5.52
CA GLY A 137 -9.26 8.02 6.60
C GLY A 137 -9.30 6.51 6.37
N ASP A 138 -10.04 5.83 7.20
CA ASP A 138 -10.07 4.38 7.30
C ASP A 138 -10.46 3.65 6.02
N ILE A 139 -9.94 2.44 5.88
CA ILE A 139 -10.46 1.43 4.97
C ILE A 139 -11.88 1.07 5.41
N MET A 140 -12.80 1.03 4.46
CA MET A 140 -14.21 0.75 4.72
C MET A 140 -14.58 -0.71 4.46
N TRP A 141 -13.87 -1.39 3.53
CA TRP A 141 -14.14 -2.76 3.16
C TRP A 141 -12.91 -3.44 2.54
N ASN A 142 -12.99 -4.75 2.27
CA ASN A 142 -11.98 -5.50 1.54
C ASN A 142 -11.81 -4.98 0.10
N PHE A 143 -10.64 -5.18 -0.49
CA PHE A 143 -10.27 -4.80 -1.85
C PHE A 143 -10.30 -3.28 -2.11
N GLU A 144 -9.99 -2.44 -1.12
CA GLU A 144 -9.57 -1.07 -1.37
C GLU A 144 -8.12 -1.04 -1.88
N LYS A 145 -7.81 -0.06 -2.72
CA LYS A 145 -6.51 0.05 -3.38
C LYS A 145 -5.86 1.39 -3.07
N TYR A 146 -4.53 1.35 -2.95
CA TYR A 146 -3.65 2.49 -2.79
C TYR A 146 -2.65 2.47 -3.93
N LEU A 147 -2.70 3.46 -4.81
CA LEU A 147 -1.73 3.64 -5.89
C LEU A 147 -0.63 4.59 -5.44
N ILE A 148 0.60 4.15 -5.55
CA ILE A 148 1.79 4.81 -5.05
C ILE A 148 2.72 5.06 -6.23
N ASP A 149 3.34 6.24 -6.30
CA ASP A 149 4.28 6.60 -7.35
C ASP A 149 5.69 6.01 -7.12
N GLU A 150 6.57 6.22 -8.08
CA GLU A 150 7.95 5.73 -8.10
C GLU A 150 8.81 6.29 -6.95
N SER A 151 8.39 7.43 -6.39
CA SER A 151 9.05 8.07 -5.24
C SER A 151 8.55 7.53 -3.89
N GLY A 152 7.51 6.68 -3.90
CA GLY A 152 6.88 6.13 -2.71
C GLY A 152 5.79 7.00 -2.10
N LYS A 153 5.26 7.96 -2.84
CA LYS A 153 4.18 8.85 -2.42
C LYS A 153 2.83 8.28 -2.86
N LEU A 154 1.82 8.37 -1.98
CA LEU A 154 0.45 7.99 -2.32
C LEU A 154 -0.13 8.96 -3.35
N ILE A 155 -0.50 8.45 -4.54
CA ILE A 155 -1.17 9.21 -5.60
C ILE A 155 -2.67 9.24 -5.34
N LYS A 156 -3.27 8.04 -5.17
CA LYS A 156 -4.73 7.90 -5.18
C LYS A 156 -5.18 6.65 -4.43
N ARG A 157 -6.37 6.73 -3.86
CA ARG A 157 -7.06 5.59 -3.25
C ARG A 157 -8.32 5.26 -4.05
N TYR A 158 -8.68 3.98 -4.02
CA TYR A 158 -9.89 3.49 -4.69
C TYR A 158 -10.67 2.58 -3.74
N ARG A 159 -11.98 2.76 -3.71
CA ARG A 159 -12.89 1.85 -2.98
C ARG A 159 -12.99 0.51 -3.69
N SER A 160 -13.52 -0.49 -2.98
CA SER A 160 -13.65 -1.89 -3.42
C SER A 160 -14.28 -2.06 -4.82
N MET A 161 -15.28 -1.23 -5.16
CA MET A 161 -16.00 -1.27 -6.43
C MET A 161 -15.14 -0.93 -7.65
N THR A 162 -14.02 -0.22 -7.49
CA THR A 162 -13.13 0.08 -8.62
C THR A 162 -12.33 -1.17 -8.94
N LYS A 163 -12.51 -1.73 -10.13
CA LYS A 163 -11.77 -2.89 -10.60
C LYS A 163 -10.29 -2.56 -10.81
N PRO A 164 -9.38 -3.52 -10.52
CA PRO A 164 -7.95 -3.35 -10.72
C PRO A 164 -7.55 -3.00 -12.16
N ASP A 165 -8.23 -3.58 -13.14
CA ASP A 165 -8.01 -3.44 -14.58
C ASP A 165 -8.73 -2.22 -15.21
N SER A 166 -9.39 -1.39 -14.40
CA SER A 166 -10.11 -0.22 -14.90
C SER A 166 -9.17 0.89 -15.39
N ASP A 167 -9.60 1.64 -16.40
CA ASP A 167 -8.89 2.82 -16.91
C ASP A 167 -8.53 3.82 -15.80
N LYS A 168 -9.33 3.85 -14.72
CA LYS A 168 -9.07 4.73 -13.55
C LYS A 168 -7.75 4.42 -12.85
N ILE A 169 -7.26 3.19 -12.96
CA ILE A 169 -5.98 2.72 -12.40
C ILE A 169 -4.96 2.63 -13.52
N ILE A 170 -5.27 1.92 -14.59
CA ILE A 170 -4.34 1.62 -15.70
C ILE A 170 -3.76 2.88 -16.35
N SER A 171 -4.57 3.94 -16.53
CA SER A 171 -4.09 5.20 -17.11
C SER A 171 -3.09 5.96 -16.23
N LEU A 172 -2.85 5.53 -15.01
CA LEU A 172 -1.91 6.13 -14.06
C LEU A 172 -0.67 5.26 -13.82
N ILE A 173 -0.59 4.09 -14.47
CA ILE A 173 0.60 3.18 -14.45
C ILE A 173 1.64 3.55 -15.53
#